data_db4945fd59b411dcf3b8c70c777ea635
#
_entry.id   db4945fd59b411dcf3b8c70c777ea635
#
_cell.length_a   1.000
_cell.length_b   1.000
_cell.length_c   1.000
_cell.angle_alpha   90.00
_cell.angle_beta   90.00
_cell.angle_gamma   90.00
#
_symmetry.space_group_name_H-M   'P 1'
#
loop_
_entity.id
_entity.type
_entity.pdbx_description
1 polymer ?
#
loop_
_entity_poly.entity_id
_entity_poly.type
_entity_poly.pdbx_seq_one_letter_code
_entity_poly.pdbx_strand_id
1 'polypeptide(L)'
;HAPHVGMYVCGPTVYGDAHLGHARPAITFDVLFRYLTHLGYKVRYVRNITDVGHLEHDADDGEDKIAKKARLEELEPMEVVQYFLNRYHKAMEALNVLSPSIEPHASGHIIEQIQLVQKILDAGYAYESEGSVYFDVAKYNKDYHYGKLSGRNLDDVLNTTRDLDGQSEKRNPADFALWKKAQPEHIMRWPSPWSDGFPGWHAECTAMGRKYLGEHFDIHGGGMDLIFPHHE
;
A
#
# COMPACT_ATOMS: atom_id res chain seq x y z
N HIS A 1 -12.30 -10.37 -19.77
CA HIS A 1 -12.76 -10.24 -21.16
C HIS A 1 -11.56 -9.95 -22.06
N ALA A 2 -11.12 -10.94 -22.85
CA ALA A 2 -10.17 -10.64 -23.92
C ALA A 2 -10.84 -9.59 -24.85
N PRO A 3 -10.18 -8.52 -25.24
CA PRO A 3 -8.75 -8.27 -25.11
C PRO A 3 -8.36 -7.29 -23.99
N HIS A 4 -9.07 -7.23 -22.86
CA HIS A 4 -8.77 -6.29 -21.76
C HIS A 4 -7.94 -6.99 -20.69
N VAL A 5 -6.98 -6.27 -20.12
CA VAL A 5 -6.16 -6.71 -18.97
C VAL A 5 -6.15 -5.62 -17.92
N GLY A 6 -6.51 -5.98 -16.68
CA GLY A 6 -6.37 -5.15 -15.49
C GLY A 6 -5.05 -5.44 -14.80
N MET A 7 -4.18 -4.44 -14.69
CA MET A 7 -2.88 -4.56 -14.03
C MET A 7 -2.74 -3.51 -12.94
N TYR A 8 -2.53 -3.94 -11.70
CA TYR A 8 -2.21 -3.10 -10.55
C TYR A 8 -0.79 -3.36 -10.09
N VAL A 9 -0.03 -2.29 -9.86
CA VAL A 9 1.33 -2.39 -9.30
C VAL A 9 1.47 -1.42 -8.15
N CYS A 10 1.96 -1.91 -7.01
CA CYS A 10 2.28 -1.07 -5.87
C CYS A 10 3.34 -0.03 -6.26
N GLY A 11 3.03 1.23 -6.02
CA GLY A 11 3.87 2.36 -6.40
C GLY A 11 4.80 2.84 -5.28
N PRO A 12 5.52 3.94 -5.49
CA PRO A 12 6.48 4.45 -4.55
C PRO A 12 5.83 5.23 -3.40
N THR A 13 6.52 5.25 -2.25
CA THR A 13 6.31 6.27 -1.22
C THR A 13 7.18 7.48 -1.54
N VAL A 14 6.56 8.65 -1.67
CA VAL A 14 7.21 9.85 -2.22
C VAL A 14 7.76 10.79 -1.13
N TYR A 15 8.72 10.31 -0.35
CA TYR A 15 9.43 11.09 0.68
C TYR A 15 10.91 11.33 0.37
N GLY A 16 11.41 10.77 -0.72
CA GLY A 16 12.82 10.84 -1.12
C GLY A 16 13.02 10.59 -2.61
N ASP A 17 14.25 10.75 -3.06
CA ASP A 17 14.60 10.49 -4.45
C ASP A 17 14.45 9.01 -4.84
N ALA A 18 14.08 8.78 -6.10
CA ALA A 18 14.05 7.45 -6.66
C ALA A 18 15.45 6.82 -6.71
N HIS A 19 15.53 5.53 -6.44
CA HIS A 19 16.75 4.74 -6.52
C HIS A 19 16.51 3.43 -7.29
N LEU A 20 17.53 2.58 -7.41
CA LEU A 20 17.44 1.32 -8.17
C LEU A 20 16.32 0.39 -7.71
N GLY A 21 15.98 0.42 -6.41
CA GLY A 21 14.83 -0.34 -5.88
C GLY A 21 13.49 0.10 -6.50
N HIS A 22 13.33 1.37 -6.84
CA HIS A 22 12.15 1.89 -7.55
C HIS A 22 12.22 1.60 -9.07
N ALA A 23 13.41 1.68 -9.65
CA ALA A 23 13.60 1.45 -11.09
C ALA A 23 13.31 0.01 -11.50
N ARG A 24 13.70 -0.96 -10.67
CA ARG A 24 13.54 -2.39 -10.97
C ARG A 24 12.07 -2.79 -11.21
N PRO A 25 11.13 -2.60 -10.29
CA PRO A 25 9.73 -2.92 -10.55
C PRO A 25 9.13 -2.06 -11.67
N ALA A 26 9.47 -0.76 -11.74
CA ALA A 26 8.98 0.12 -12.79
C ALA A 26 9.33 -0.40 -14.19
N ILE A 27 10.59 -0.78 -14.44
CA ILE A 27 11.05 -1.32 -15.73
C ILE A 27 10.42 -2.71 -15.97
N THR A 28 10.38 -3.57 -14.96
CA THR A 28 9.82 -4.93 -15.09
C THR A 28 8.37 -4.89 -15.55
N PHE A 29 7.55 -4.07 -14.90
CA PHE A 29 6.13 -3.95 -15.26
C PHE A 29 5.89 -3.11 -16.52
N ASP A 30 6.81 -2.20 -16.87
CA ASP A 30 6.77 -1.52 -18.17
C ASP A 30 7.00 -2.48 -19.34
N VAL A 31 7.96 -3.39 -19.21
CA VAL A 31 8.20 -4.44 -20.21
C VAL A 31 6.94 -5.30 -20.38
N LEU A 32 6.30 -5.71 -19.30
CA LEU A 32 5.06 -6.48 -19.33
C LEU A 32 3.92 -5.68 -19.96
N PHE A 33 3.75 -4.42 -19.58
CA PHE A 33 2.74 -3.52 -20.13
C PHE A 33 2.89 -3.34 -21.65
N ARG A 34 4.13 -3.08 -22.11
CA ARG A 34 4.45 -2.97 -23.55
C ARG A 34 4.19 -4.27 -24.29
N TYR A 35 4.58 -5.40 -23.71
CA TYR A 35 4.41 -6.71 -24.35
C TYR A 35 2.93 -7.07 -24.52
N LEU A 36 2.13 -6.92 -23.47
CA LEU A 36 0.68 -7.14 -23.55
C LEU A 36 0.01 -6.22 -24.58
N THR A 37 0.42 -4.94 -24.63
CA THR A 37 -0.06 -3.98 -25.62
C THR A 37 0.35 -4.40 -27.06
N HIS A 38 1.57 -4.87 -27.24
CA HIS A 38 2.06 -5.41 -28.52
C HIS A 38 1.26 -6.61 -28.99
N LEU A 39 0.81 -7.47 -28.08
CA LEU A 39 -0.07 -8.60 -28.36
C LEU A 39 -1.52 -8.19 -28.68
N GLY A 40 -1.86 -6.91 -28.62
CA GLY A 40 -3.17 -6.38 -28.95
C GLY A 40 -4.13 -6.26 -27.77
N TYR A 41 -3.68 -6.52 -26.52
CA TYR A 41 -4.50 -6.31 -25.33
C TYR A 41 -4.68 -4.82 -25.02
N LYS A 42 -5.85 -4.46 -24.53
CA LYS A 42 -6.12 -3.14 -23.93
C LYS A 42 -5.82 -3.20 -22.43
N VAL A 43 -4.63 -2.75 -22.04
CA VAL A 43 -4.19 -2.82 -20.65
C VAL A 43 -4.61 -1.57 -19.90
N ARG A 44 -5.38 -1.75 -18.81
CA ARG A 44 -5.58 -0.69 -17.81
C ARG A 44 -4.54 -0.89 -16.71
N TYR A 45 -3.49 -0.09 -16.77
CA TYR A 45 -2.40 -0.13 -15.81
C TYR A 45 -2.61 0.92 -14.72
N VAL A 46 -2.74 0.47 -13.48
CA VAL A 46 -2.88 1.31 -12.27
C VAL A 46 -1.64 1.14 -11.42
N ARG A 47 -1.01 2.25 -11.03
CA ARG A 47 0.11 2.29 -10.09
C ARG A 47 -0.12 3.43 -9.12
N ASN A 48 -0.23 3.13 -7.84
CA ASN A 48 -0.53 4.16 -6.85
C ASN A 48 0.69 5.01 -6.48
N ILE A 49 0.40 6.12 -5.82
CA ILE A 49 1.37 6.92 -5.07
C ILE A 49 0.99 6.81 -3.58
N THR A 50 1.92 6.31 -2.78
CA THR A 50 1.81 6.32 -1.33
C THR A 50 2.27 7.67 -0.81
N ASP A 51 1.33 8.51 -0.44
CA ASP A 51 1.53 9.87 0.06
C ASP A 51 1.04 10.06 1.50
N VAL A 52 0.67 8.98 2.19
CA VAL A 52 0.28 8.91 3.61
C VAL A 52 0.38 7.48 4.15
N GLY A 53 0.51 7.34 5.45
CA GLY A 53 0.34 6.07 6.15
C GLY A 53 1.55 5.13 6.12
N HIS A 54 2.67 5.54 5.56
CA HIS A 54 3.90 4.76 5.57
C HIS A 54 4.80 5.23 6.72
N LEU A 55 4.74 4.50 7.82
CA LEU A 55 5.47 4.83 9.04
C LEU A 55 6.96 4.43 8.96
N GLU A 56 7.75 4.97 9.89
CA GLU A 56 9.16 4.65 10.00
C GLU A 56 9.39 3.15 10.25
N HIS A 57 10.51 2.64 9.77
CA HIS A 57 10.93 1.24 9.91
C HIS A 57 9.94 0.21 9.33
N ASP A 58 8.98 0.64 8.49
CA ASP A 58 7.89 -0.19 7.96
C ASP A 58 7.08 -0.86 9.09
N ALA A 59 6.99 -0.16 10.24
CA ALA A 59 6.30 -0.59 11.45
C ALA A 59 4.86 -0.06 11.48
N ASP A 60 4.09 -0.55 12.47
CA ASP A 60 2.75 -0.04 12.75
C ASP A 60 2.75 1.08 13.82
N ASP A 61 3.90 1.61 14.15
CA ASP A 61 4.09 2.72 15.09
C ASP A 61 5.23 3.63 14.63
N GLY A 62 5.25 4.87 15.13
CA GLY A 62 6.23 5.87 14.74
C GLY A 62 5.65 7.00 13.87
N GLU A 63 6.52 7.91 13.44
CA GLU A 63 6.15 9.06 12.61
C GLU A 63 6.00 8.65 11.14
N ASP A 64 5.01 9.20 10.43
CA ASP A 64 4.88 9.06 8.98
C ASP A 64 6.13 9.64 8.27
N LYS A 65 6.70 8.89 7.32
CA LYS A 65 7.94 9.26 6.62
C LYS A 65 7.86 10.61 5.92
N ILE A 66 6.70 10.95 5.35
CA ILE A 66 6.47 12.23 4.67
C ILE A 66 6.32 13.35 5.69
N ALA A 67 5.54 13.15 6.75
CA ALA A 67 5.36 14.12 7.82
C ALA A 67 6.67 14.44 8.52
N LYS A 68 7.49 13.41 8.82
CA LYS A 68 8.83 13.60 9.38
C LYS A 68 9.73 14.44 8.47
N LYS A 69 9.76 14.13 7.18
CA LYS A 69 10.54 14.88 6.20
C LYS A 69 10.09 16.33 6.13
N ALA A 70 8.78 16.57 6.07
CA ALA A 70 8.19 17.91 6.06
C ALA A 70 8.59 18.72 7.30
N ARG A 71 8.47 18.12 8.49
CA ARG A 71 8.86 18.76 9.75
C ARG A 71 10.36 19.13 9.79
N LEU A 72 11.22 18.22 9.33
CA LEU A 72 12.67 18.47 9.31
C LEU A 72 13.10 19.56 8.34
N GLU A 73 12.34 19.76 7.26
CA GLU A 73 12.62 20.76 6.22
C GLU A 73 11.74 22.01 6.33
N GLU A 74 10.91 22.11 7.39
CA GLU A 74 9.95 23.22 7.62
C GLU A 74 8.97 23.42 6.44
N LEU A 75 8.48 22.30 5.86
CA LEU A 75 7.56 22.24 4.74
C LEU A 75 6.21 21.64 5.16
N GLU A 76 5.19 21.83 4.33
CA GLU A 76 3.96 21.05 4.42
C GLU A 76 4.14 19.65 3.81
N PRO A 77 3.48 18.60 4.33
CA PRO A 77 3.59 17.24 3.78
C PRO A 77 3.34 17.17 2.27
N MET A 78 2.36 17.92 1.77
CA MET A 78 2.03 17.93 0.33
C MET A 78 3.09 18.65 -0.53
N GLU A 79 3.89 19.54 0.02
CA GLU A 79 5.05 20.12 -0.68
C GLU A 79 6.14 19.05 -0.88
N VAL A 80 6.40 18.25 0.16
CA VAL A 80 7.33 17.10 0.08
C VAL A 80 6.86 16.12 -0.98
N VAL A 81 5.57 15.72 -0.93
CA VAL A 81 4.96 14.81 -1.92
C VAL A 81 5.13 15.36 -3.33
N GLN A 82 4.74 16.61 -3.58
CA GLN A 82 4.80 17.21 -4.91
C GLN A 82 6.24 17.29 -5.43
N TYR A 83 7.18 17.65 -4.58
CA TYR A 83 8.58 17.76 -4.95
C TYR A 83 9.17 16.41 -5.38
N PHE A 84 9.05 15.38 -4.53
CA PHE A 84 9.62 14.05 -4.82
C PHE A 84 8.85 13.29 -5.89
N LEU A 85 7.54 13.47 -6.00
CA LEU A 85 6.75 12.89 -7.08
C LEU A 85 7.21 13.40 -8.46
N ASN A 86 7.43 14.70 -8.60
CA ASN A 86 7.94 15.28 -9.84
C ASN A 86 9.34 14.73 -10.20
N ARG A 87 10.18 14.52 -9.20
CA ARG A 87 11.52 13.93 -9.40
C ARG A 87 11.42 12.45 -9.78
N TYR A 88 10.50 11.70 -9.14
CA TYR A 88 10.22 10.32 -9.48
C TYR A 88 9.78 10.20 -10.95
N HIS A 89 8.82 11.01 -11.39
CA HIS A 89 8.37 10.99 -12.78
C HIS A 89 9.50 11.28 -13.77
N LYS A 90 10.32 12.29 -13.51
CA LYS A 90 11.49 12.60 -14.33
C LYS A 90 12.50 11.44 -14.39
N ALA A 91 12.72 10.75 -13.26
CA ALA A 91 13.59 9.59 -13.23
C ALA A 91 13.02 8.41 -14.06
N MET A 92 11.72 8.17 -13.98
CA MET A 92 11.05 7.12 -14.78
C MET A 92 11.07 7.47 -16.28
N GLU A 93 10.85 8.73 -16.64
CA GLU A 93 10.96 9.20 -18.02
C GLU A 93 12.38 9.00 -18.57
N ALA A 94 13.41 9.35 -17.79
CA ALA A 94 14.82 9.14 -18.18
C ALA A 94 15.17 7.65 -18.39
N LEU A 95 14.47 6.74 -17.72
CA LEU A 95 14.57 5.29 -17.91
C LEU A 95 13.66 4.77 -19.04
N ASN A 96 12.97 5.64 -19.78
CA ASN A 96 12.00 5.29 -20.84
C ASN A 96 10.84 4.41 -20.34
N VAL A 97 10.45 4.52 -19.07
CA VAL A 97 9.30 3.84 -18.49
C VAL A 97 8.03 4.61 -18.85
N LEU A 98 7.04 3.92 -19.38
CA LEU A 98 5.74 4.53 -19.70
C LEU A 98 4.95 4.85 -18.43
N SER A 99 4.20 5.95 -18.49
CA SER A 99 3.26 6.29 -17.44
C SER A 99 2.13 5.25 -17.34
N PRO A 100 1.63 4.95 -16.13
CA PRO A 100 0.44 4.13 -15.97
C PRO A 100 -0.80 4.82 -16.56
N SER A 101 -1.86 4.06 -16.80
CA SER A 101 -3.15 4.61 -17.25
C SER A 101 -3.81 5.49 -16.17
N ILE A 102 -3.62 5.10 -14.91
CA ILE A 102 -4.15 5.79 -13.72
C ILE A 102 -3.10 5.73 -12.63
N GLU A 103 -2.81 6.88 -12.01
CA GLU A 103 -1.87 6.99 -10.88
C GLU A 103 -2.59 7.60 -9.68
N PRO A 104 -3.33 6.78 -8.89
CA PRO A 104 -4.11 7.27 -7.77
C PRO A 104 -3.23 7.50 -6.53
N HIS A 105 -3.57 8.53 -5.74
CA HIS A 105 -2.95 8.85 -4.47
C HIS A 105 -3.69 8.19 -3.30
N ALA A 106 -2.96 7.67 -2.31
CA ALA A 106 -3.56 7.06 -1.12
C ALA A 106 -4.40 8.08 -0.34
N SER A 107 -3.91 9.33 -0.17
CA SER A 107 -4.64 10.42 0.51
C SER A 107 -5.94 10.81 -0.21
N GLY A 108 -6.01 10.62 -1.52
CA GLY A 108 -7.22 10.86 -2.32
C GLY A 108 -8.26 9.75 -2.23
N HIS A 109 -7.97 8.64 -1.51
CA HIS A 109 -8.81 7.44 -1.45
C HIS A 109 -9.14 7.01 -0.02
N ILE A 110 -9.15 7.94 0.91
CA ILE A 110 -9.44 7.68 2.33
C ILE A 110 -10.83 7.06 2.52
N ILE A 111 -11.83 7.55 1.80
CA ILE A 111 -13.20 7.03 1.89
C ILE A 111 -13.26 5.57 1.47
N GLU A 112 -12.64 5.21 0.37
CA GLU A 112 -12.58 3.84 -0.13
C GLU A 112 -11.84 2.91 0.83
N GLN A 113 -10.76 3.41 1.45
CA GLN A 113 -10.00 2.65 2.44
C GLN A 113 -10.84 2.41 3.70
N ILE A 114 -11.53 3.42 4.24
CA ILE A 114 -12.45 3.26 5.38
C ILE A 114 -13.55 2.24 5.05
N GLN A 115 -14.15 2.33 3.87
CA GLN A 115 -15.18 1.39 3.43
C GLN A 115 -14.65 -0.05 3.30
N LEU A 116 -13.42 -0.22 2.83
CA LEU A 116 -12.76 -1.52 2.76
C LEU A 116 -12.52 -2.09 4.16
N VAL A 117 -11.96 -1.31 5.06
CA VAL A 117 -11.70 -1.71 6.45
C VAL A 117 -12.99 -2.11 7.15
N GLN A 118 -14.08 -1.35 6.98
CA GLN A 118 -15.39 -1.69 7.54
C GLN A 118 -15.91 -3.04 7.01
N LYS A 119 -15.76 -3.30 5.70
CA LYS A 119 -16.17 -4.60 5.13
C LYS A 119 -15.38 -5.77 5.72
N ILE A 120 -14.08 -5.58 5.96
CA ILE A 120 -13.23 -6.62 6.57
C ILE A 120 -13.63 -6.86 8.03
N LEU A 121 -13.97 -5.78 8.77
CA LEU A 121 -14.51 -5.87 10.13
C LEU A 121 -15.84 -6.63 10.16
N ASP A 122 -16.77 -6.26 9.28
CA ASP A 122 -18.11 -6.89 9.19
C ASP A 122 -18.00 -8.36 8.81
N ALA A 123 -17.02 -8.73 7.99
CA ALA A 123 -16.70 -10.12 7.66
C ALA A 123 -16.02 -10.86 8.82
N GLY A 124 -15.59 -10.15 9.87
CA GLY A 124 -15.00 -10.71 11.07
C GLY A 124 -13.53 -11.07 10.95
N TYR A 125 -12.80 -10.57 9.94
CA TYR A 125 -11.36 -10.79 9.75
C TYR A 125 -10.48 -9.60 10.16
N ALA A 126 -11.07 -8.62 10.83
CA ALA A 126 -10.36 -7.55 11.49
C ALA A 126 -10.90 -7.32 12.90
N TYR A 127 -10.18 -6.60 13.72
CA TYR A 127 -10.57 -6.21 15.06
C TYR A 127 -10.06 -4.80 15.39
N GLU A 128 -10.81 -4.12 16.25
CA GLU A 128 -10.42 -2.84 16.82
C GLU A 128 -9.59 -3.04 18.09
N SER A 129 -8.54 -2.25 18.23
CA SER A 129 -7.70 -2.17 19.44
C SER A 129 -7.23 -0.74 19.64
N GLU A 130 -7.54 -0.15 20.79
CA GLU A 130 -7.14 1.23 21.19
C GLU A 130 -7.48 2.33 20.17
N GLY A 131 -8.51 2.10 19.32
CA GLY A 131 -8.93 3.01 18.25
C GLY A 131 -8.19 2.81 16.92
N SER A 132 -7.30 1.83 16.84
CA SER A 132 -6.71 1.31 15.60
C SER A 132 -7.47 0.05 15.15
N VAL A 133 -7.36 -0.30 13.86
CA VAL A 133 -7.97 -1.53 13.31
C VAL A 133 -6.89 -2.40 12.70
N TYR A 134 -6.88 -3.68 13.06
CA TYR A 134 -5.90 -4.67 12.62
C TYR A 134 -6.56 -5.82 11.87
N PHE A 135 -5.89 -6.33 10.85
CA PHE A 135 -6.28 -7.56 10.16
C PHE A 135 -5.86 -8.78 10.99
N ASP A 136 -6.80 -9.70 11.20
CA ASP A 136 -6.59 -10.95 11.96
C ASP A 136 -6.10 -12.05 11.01
N VAL A 137 -4.78 -12.09 10.80
CA VAL A 137 -4.13 -13.03 9.88
C VAL A 137 -4.37 -14.48 10.30
N ALA A 138 -4.31 -14.77 11.61
CA ALA A 138 -4.49 -16.11 12.13
C ALA A 138 -5.91 -16.64 11.89
N LYS A 139 -6.92 -15.79 12.08
CA LYS A 139 -8.32 -16.15 11.82
C LYS A 139 -8.57 -16.36 10.33
N TYR A 140 -8.09 -15.44 9.49
CA TYR A 140 -8.23 -15.56 8.03
C TYR A 140 -7.56 -16.83 7.51
N ASN A 141 -6.37 -17.15 8.01
CA ASN A 141 -5.63 -18.34 7.59
C ASN A 141 -6.38 -19.65 7.84
N LYS A 142 -7.20 -19.73 8.91
CA LYS A 142 -8.02 -20.93 9.19
C LYS A 142 -9.07 -21.17 8.12
N ASP A 143 -9.65 -20.10 7.56
CA ASP A 143 -10.77 -20.17 6.64
C ASP A 143 -10.35 -20.18 5.17
N TYR A 144 -9.27 -19.45 4.83
CA TYR A 144 -8.89 -19.16 3.43
C TYR A 144 -7.45 -19.44 3.06
N HIS A 145 -6.62 -19.94 3.98
CA HIS A 145 -5.21 -20.23 3.73
C HIS A 145 -4.43 -18.98 3.28
N TYR A 146 -4.01 -18.16 4.25
CA TYR A 146 -3.18 -16.98 4.02
C TYR A 146 -1.81 -17.38 3.45
N GLY A 147 -1.30 -16.62 2.48
CA GLY A 147 -0.06 -16.97 1.77
C GLY A 147 -0.29 -17.73 0.46
N LYS A 148 -1.56 -17.88 0.02
CA LYS A 148 -1.88 -18.60 -1.22
C LYS A 148 -1.31 -17.92 -2.46
N LEU A 149 -1.28 -16.61 -2.51
CA LEU A 149 -0.77 -15.83 -3.65
C LEU A 149 0.75 -15.63 -3.56
N SER A 150 1.27 -15.29 -2.39
CA SER A 150 2.71 -15.10 -2.17
C SER A 150 3.52 -16.39 -2.16
N GLY A 151 2.87 -17.54 -2.00
CA GLY A 151 3.51 -18.84 -1.85
C GLY A 151 4.19 -19.06 -0.48
N ARG A 152 3.91 -18.18 0.50
CA ARG A 152 4.44 -18.28 1.86
C ARG A 152 3.44 -18.97 2.79
N ASN A 153 3.97 -19.74 3.74
CA ASN A 153 3.15 -20.23 4.85
C ASN A 153 3.20 -19.25 6.04
N LEU A 154 2.21 -19.31 6.92
CA LEU A 154 2.13 -18.42 8.08
C LEU A 154 3.31 -18.57 9.04
N ASP A 155 3.87 -19.80 9.17
CA ASP A 155 5.02 -20.04 10.03
C ASP A 155 6.27 -19.31 9.53
N ASP A 156 6.46 -19.24 8.20
CA ASP A 156 7.53 -18.46 7.58
C ASP A 156 7.34 -16.95 7.87
N VAL A 157 6.10 -16.46 7.82
CA VAL A 157 5.76 -15.07 8.13
C VAL A 157 6.06 -14.76 9.60
N LEU A 158 5.63 -15.62 10.52
CA LEU A 158 5.87 -15.45 11.96
C LEU A 158 7.36 -15.48 12.31
N ASN A 159 8.14 -16.33 11.64
CA ASN A 159 9.59 -16.44 11.86
C ASN A 159 10.37 -15.25 11.28
N THR A 160 9.80 -14.52 10.32
CA THR A 160 10.43 -13.37 9.67
C THR A 160 9.92 -12.01 10.21
N THR A 161 8.84 -12.00 10.99
CA THR A 161 8.36 -10.79 11.67
C THR A 161 9.40 -10.37 12.71
N ARG A 162 9.98 -9.19 12.49
CA ARG A 162 10.88 -8.55 13.45
C ARG A 162 10.05 -8.16 14.68
N ASP A 163 10.69 -8.10 15.85
CA ASP A 163 10.13 -7.41 17.02
C ASP A 163 10.04 -5.92 16.65
N LEU A 164 8.88 -5.50 16.15
CA LEU A 164 8.60 -4.12 15.80
C LEU A 164 7.83 -3.45 16.92
N ASP A 165 8.07 -2.16 17.11
CA ASP A 165 7.30 -1.34 18.04
C ASP A 165 5.80 -1.34 17.66
N GLY A 166 4.90 -1.16 18.65
CA GLY A 166 3.45 -1.19 18.42
C GLY A 166 2.80 -2.57 18.52
N GLN A 167 3.54 -3.61 18.91
CA GLN A 167 2.99 -4.98 19.03
C GLN A 167 2.04 -5.17 20.22
N SER A 168 2.03 -4.26 21.20
CA SER A 168 1.15 -4.34 22.39
C SER A 168 -0.35 -4.25 22.04
N GLU A 169 -0.70 -3.63 20.91
CA GLU A 169 -2.07 -3.51 20.44
C GLU A 169 -2.54 -4.72 19.62
N LYS A 170 -1.61 -5.56 19.13
CA LYS A 170 -1.90 -6.70 18.27
C LYS A 170 -2.19 -7.97 19.05
N ARG A 171 -3.09 -8.80 18.50
CA ARG A 171 -3.36 -10.14 19.03
C ARG A 171 -2.28 -11.14 18.64
N ASN A 172 -1.73 -10.98 17.43
CA ASN A 172 -0.65 -11.81 16.89
C ASN A 172 0.41 -10.94 16.20
N PRO A 173 1.68 -11.35 16.24
CA PRO A 173 2.76 -10.61 15.56
C PRO A 173 2.56 -10.44 14.05
N ALA A 174 1.88 -11.40 13.39
CA ALA A 174 1.59 -11.34 11.96
C ALA A 174 0.45 -10.39 11.58
N ASP A 175 -0.36 -9.94 12.56
CA ASP A 175 -1.43 -8.99 12.30
C ASP A 175 -0.85 -7.65 11.87
N PHE A 176 -1.52 -6.94 10.97
CA PHE A 176 -1.06 -5.66 10.46
C PHE A 176 -2.17 -4.61 10.48
N ALA A 177 -1.78 -3.34 10.58
CA ALA A 177 -2.72 -2.26 10.68
C ALA A 177 -3.45 -2.01 9.36
N LEU A 178 -4.77 -1.89 9.43
CA LEU A 178 -5.64 -1.41 8.36
C LEU A 178 -6.02 0.06 8.55
N TRP A 179 -6.13 0.50 9.81
CA TRP A 179 -6.32 1.88 10.23
C TRP A 179 -5.55 2.14 11.50
N LYS A 180 -4.77 3.21 11.54
CA LYS A 180 -4.05 3.63 12.76
C LYS A 180 -4.66 4.88 13.35
N LYS A 181 -4.88 4.85 14.66
CA LYS A 181 -5.23 6.04 15.43
C LYS A 181 -4.09 7.04 15.39
N ALA A 182 -4.40 8.28 15.05
CA ALA A 182 -3.41 9.35 15.03
C ALA A 182 -3.01 9.76 16.45
N GLN A 183 -1.71 9.98 16.64
CA GLN A 183 -1.17 10.68 17.80
C GLN A 183 -1.30 12.20 17.59
N PRO A 184 -1.20 13.03 18.64
CA PRO A 184 -1.35 14.48 18.51
C PRO A 184 -0.41 15.14 17.49
N GLU A 185 0.77 14.59 17.30
CA GLU A 185 1.81 15.06 16.36
C GLU A 185 1.52 14.71 14.90
N HIS A 186 0.63 13.74 14.61
CA HIS A 186 0.29 13.37 13.24
C HIS A 186 -0.54 14.47 12.58
N ILE A 187 0.06 15.15 11.60
CA ILE A 187 -0.58 16.23 10.83
C ILE A 187 -1.61 15.64 9.85
N MET A 188 -1.24 14.56 9.15
CA MET A 188 -2.07 13.89 8.16
C MET A 188 -2.97 12.88 8.85
N ARG A 189 -4.20 13.28 9.15
CA ARG A 189 -5.21 12.44 9.80
C ARG A 189 -6.62 12.82 9.33
N TRP A 190 -7.49 11.85 9.32
CA TRP A 190 -8.88 11.97 8.89
C TRP A 190 -9.83 11.34 9.90
N PRO A 191 -11.05 11.84 10.01
CA PRO A 191 -12.07 11.22 10.84
C PRO A 191 -12.47 9.85 10.27
N SER A 192 -12.65 8.88 11.15
CA SER A 192 -13.17 7.56 10.82
C SER A 192 -14.14 7.09 11.90
N PRO A 193 -14.88 5.96 11.67
CA PRO A 193 -15.75 5.39 12.70
C PRO A 193 -15.01 4.95 13.98
N TRP A 194 -13.71 4.69 13.90
CA TRP A 194 -12.91 4.13 15.00
C TRP A 194 -12.14 5.21 15.76
N SER A 195 -11.55 6.14 15.04
CA SER A 195 -10.80 7.28 15.59
C SER A 195 -10.42 8.26 14.50
N ASP A 196 -9.99 9.47 14.90
CA ASP A 196 -9.18 10.31 14.02
C ASP A 196 -7.85 9.58 13.79
N GLY A 197 -7.50 9.37 12.53
CA GLY A 197 -6.36 8.54 12.17
C GLY A 197 -6.03 8.57 10.69
N PHE A 198 -5.33 7.55 10.25
CA PHE A 198 -4.89 7.39 8.87
C PHE A 198 -4.91 5.91 8.46
N PRO A 199 -5.02 5.60 7.15
CA PRO A 199 -5.01 4.23 6.69
C PRO A 199 -3.66 3.57 6.97
N GLY A 200 -3.68 2.30 7.35
CA GLY A 200 -2.50 1.46 7.35
C GLY A 200 -2.00 1.27 5.92
N TRP A 201 -0.70 1.33 5.73
CA TRP A 201 -0.05 1.23 4.41
C TRP A 201 -0.51 0.02 3.58
N HIS A 202 -0.88 -1.07 4.24
CA HIS A 202 -1.20 -2.34 3.58
C HIS A 202 -2.61 -2.42 2.95
N ALA A 203 -3.52 -1.50 3.30
CA ALA A 203 -4.89 -1.50 2.77
C ALA A 203 -5.06 -0.69 1.47
N GLU A 204 -4.14 0.23 1.18
CA GLU A 204 -4.28 1.20 0.10
C GLU A 204 -4.36 0.55 -1.29
N CYS A 205 -3.45 -0.40 -1.57
CA CYS A 205 -3.40 -1.08 -2.87
C CYS A 205 -4.68 -1.85 -3.16
N THR A 206 -5.24 -2.53 -2.15
CA THR A 206 -6.50 -3.26 -2.28
C THR A 206 -7.68 -2.31 -2.55
N ALA A 207 -7.76 -1.20 -1.81
CA ALA A 207 -8.84 -0.23 -2.00
C ALA A 207 -8.81 0.43 -3.39
N MET A 208 -7.63 0.88 -3.82
CA MET A 208 -7.46 1.52 -5.13
C MET A 208 -7.53 0.53 -6.29
N GLY A 209 -6.95 -0.67 -6.15
CA GLY A 209 -7.06 -1.73 -7.14
C GLY A 209 -8.52 -2.12 -7.39
N ARG A 210 -9.29 -2.34 -6.33
CA ARG A 210 -10.72 -2.64 -6.43
C ARG A 210 -11.52 -1.51 -7.07
N LYS A 211 -11.22 -0.25 -6.76
CA LYS A 211 -11.90 0.92 -7.33
C LYS A 211 -11.74 1.02 -8.84
N TYR A 212 -10.52 0.82 -9.34
CA TYR A 212 -10.19 1.08 -10.75
C TYR A 212 -10.23 -0.15 -11.64
N LEU A 213 -10.04 -1.35 -11.08
CA LEU A 213 -9.99 -2.60 -11.82
C LEU A 213 -11.13 -3.56 -11.49
N GLY A 214 -11.88 -3.30 -10.41
CA GLY A 214 -12.97 -4.17 -9.96
C GLY A 214 -12.52 -5.20 -8.92
N GLU A 215 -13.44 -6.11 -8.57
CA GLU A 215 -13.18 -7.14 -7.54
C GLU A 215 -12.19 -8.23 -8.01
N HIS A 216 -12.11 -8.42 -9.32
CA HIS A 216 -11.21 -9.36 -9.96
C HIS A 216 -10.44 -8.66 -11.06
N PHE A 217 -9.14 -8.79 -11.06
CA PHE A 217 -8.26 -8.27 -12.10
C PHE A 217 -7.11 -9.25 -12.35
N ASP A 218 -6.38 -9.06 -13.44
CA ASP A 218 -5.52 -10.11 -13.98
C ASP A 218 -4.13 -10.15 -13.36
N ILE A 219 -3.57 -8.97 -13.02
CA ILE A 219 -2.18 -8.86 -12.56
C ILE A 219 -2.12 -7.93 -11.35
N HIS A 220 -1.61 -8.46 -10.23
CA HIS A 220 -1.19 -7.70 -9.07
C HIS A 220 0.33 -7.82 -8.92
N GLY A 221 1.03 -6.72 -8.78
CA GLY A 221 2.48 -6.71 -8.68
C GLY A 221 3.01 -5.71 -7.66
N GLY A 222 4.22 -5.98 -7.22
CA GLY A 222 4.96 -5.13 -6.27
C GLY A 222 6.43 -5.54 -6.21
N GLY A 223 7.24 -4.80 -5.47
CA GLY A 223 8.61 -5.15 -5.17
C GLY A 223 8.71 -6.44 -4.35
N MET A 224 9.87 -7.07 -4.37
CA MET A 224 10.13 -8.30 -3.58
C MET A 224 10.10 -8.06 -2.07
N ASP A 225 10.33 -6.83 -1.65
CA ASP A 225 10.21 -6.34 -0.28
C ASP A 225 8.74 -6.27 0.20
N LEU A 226 7.79 -6.25 -0.74
CA LEU A 226 6.35 -6.17 -0.47
C LEU A 226 5.64 -7.54 -0.44
N ILE A 227 6.37 -8.66 -0.47
CA ILE A 227 5.75 -10.00 -0.50
C ILE A 227 4.74 -10.17 0.65
N PHE A 228 5.09 -9.75 1.86
CA PHE A 228 4.17 -9.69 2.99
C PHE A 228 4.00 -8.24 3.45
N PRO A 229 2.74 -7.78 3.60
CA PRO A 229 1.47 -8.43 3.23
C PRO A 229 0.90 -8.02 1.86
N HIS A 230 1.60 -7.19 1.06
CA HIS A 230 1.03 -6.57 -0.15
C HIS A 230 0.79 -7.54 -1.32
N HIS A 231 1.42 -8.72 -1.34
CA HIS A 231 1.20 -9.72 -2.39
C HIS A 231 0.03 -10.67 -2.07
N GLU A 232 -0.61 -10.54 -0.90
CA GLU A 232 -1.87 -11.18 -0.54
C GLU A 232 -3.02 -10.18 -0.57
#